data_600cf63f697ff343f62e5aaa24c59fde
#
_entry.id   600cf63f697ff343f62e5aaa24c59fde
#
_cell.length_a   1.000
_cell.length_b   1.000
_cell.length_c   1.000
_cell.angle_alpha   90.00
_cell.angle_beta   90.00
_cell.angle_gamma   90.00
#
_symmetry.space_group_name_H-M   'P 1'
#
loop_
_entity.id
_entity.type
_entity.pdbx_description
1 polymer ?
#
loop_
_entity_poly.entity_id
_entity_poly.type
_entity_poly.pdbx_seq_one_letter_code
_entity_poly.pdbx_strand_id
1 'polypeptide(L)'
;MKLWPSLAALSLLVIATGAHAADAVGEWARVDGKAHVRIAPCGDALCGSITWVRDPKAPGKVGQKVFYDMKSNGDGTWSGKAFNPDDGDEYTGKMILDGSSLVTKGCVLGGLICKSVDWTRIN
;
A
#
# COMPACT_ATOMS: atom_id res chain seq x y z
N MET A 1 56.85 5.71 23.54
CA MET A 1 56.35 5.56 23.44
C MET A 1 55.27 5.83 23.06
N LYS A 2 54.69 5.74 22.51
CA LYS A 2 53.77 5.86 22.19
C LYS A 2 52.82 5.43 21.76
N LEU A 3 52.18 5.26 21.64
CA LEU A 3 51.30 4.80 21.37
C LEU A 3 50.27 5.06 20.99
N TRP A 4 49.60 4.70 20.32
CA TRP A 4 48.61 4.83 19.89
C TRP A 4 47.54 4.43 19.85
N PRO A 5 46.63 4.50 19.65
CA PRO A 5 45.59 4.19 19.82
C PRO A 5 44.87 3.98 18.83
N SER A 6 44.63 3.41 18.45
CA SER A 6 43.94 2.98 17.66
C SER A 6 42.69 3.18 17.65
N LEU A 7 42.15 3.46 17.20
CA LEU A 7 41.01 3.63 17.24
C LEU A 7 40.17 2.98 16.53
N ALA A 8 39.58 2.64 16.64
CA ALA A 8 38.70 1.90 16.23
C ALA A 8 37.61 2.44 15.74
N ALA A 9 37.36 2.56 14.87
CA ALA A 9 36.36 3.19 14.51
C ALA A 9 35.28 2.44 14.34
N LEU A 10 34.54 2.53 14.58
CA LEU A 10 33.53 1.88 14.56
C LEU A 10 32.56 2.20 13.73
N SER A 11 32.29 1.88 12.96
CA SER A 11 31.42 2.09 12.15
C SER A 11 30.19 1.65 12.33
N LEU A 12 29.42 2.13 12.42
CA LEU A 12 28.31 1.77 12.68
C LEU A 12 27.44 1.74 11.68
N LEU A 13 26.98 1.16 11.32
CA LEU A 13 26.18 1.00 10.50
C LEU A 13 24.90 1.03 10.74
N VAL A 14 24.29 1.66 10.35
CA VAL A 14 23.10 1.72 10.52
C VAL A 14 22.34 1.27 9.50
N ILE A 15 21.60 0.65 9.61
CA ILE A 15 20.85 0.19 8.78
C ILE A 15 19.63 0.73 8.71
N ALA A 16 19.33 1.36 7.92
CA ALA A 16 18.16 1.92 7.91
C ALA A 16 17.22 1.07 7.45
N THR A 17 16.53 0.91 7.87
CA THR A 17 15.65 0.10 7.50
C THR A 17 14.64 0.80 7.00
N GLY A 18 14.60 1.30 6.09
CA GLY A 18 13.55 1.98 5.68
C GLY A 18 12.53 1.14 5.32
N ALA A 19 12.70 0.15 5.72
CA ALA A 19 11.81 -0.70 5.41
C ALA A 19 10.51 -0.32 5.60
N HIS A 20 10.27 0.48 6.40
CA HIS A 20 8.98 0.72 6.62
C HIS A 20 8.33 1.20 5.48
N ALA A 21 8.99 1.78 4.63
CA ALA A 21 8.28 2.40 3.61
C ALA A 21 7.58 1.41 2.82
N ALA A 22 8.03 0.29 2.83
CA ALA A 22 7.42 -0.60 1.97
C ALA A 22 6.36 -1.35 2.64
N ASP A 23 5.95 -0.90 3.71
CA ASP A 23 5.10 -1.71 4.47
C ASP A 23 3.73 -1.92 3.93
N ALA A 24 3.27 -1.17 2.97
CA ALA A 24 2.00 -1.48 2.33
C ALA A 24 2.13 -2.60 1.30
N VAL A 25 3.35 -2.94 0.92
CA VAL A 25 3.55 -4.04 -0.03
C VAL A 25 3.15 -5.34 0.65
N GLY A 26 2.36 -6.14 -0.02
CA GLY A 26 1.93 -7.42 0.51
C GLY A 26 0.54 -7.79 0.05
N GLU A 27 0.01 -8.82 0.65
CA GLU A 27 -1.31 -9.32 0.33
C GLU A 27 -2.29 -8.89 1.41
N TRP A 28 -3.43 -8.41 1.00
CA TRP A 28 -4.41 -7.84 1.90
C TRP A 28 -5.79 -8.42 1.63
N ALA A 29 -6.54 -8.71 2.69
CA ALA A 29 -7.90 -9.19 2.58
C ALA A 29 -8.87 -8.11 3.01
N ARG A 30 -9.91 -7.87 2.22
CA ARG A 30 -10.97 -6.96 2.64
C ARG A 30 -11.62 -7.52 3.90
N VAL A 31 -11.88 -6.66 4.83
CA VAL A 31 -12.48 -7.06 6.10
C VAL A 31 -13.86 -7.68 5.88
N ASP A 32 -14.59 -7.25 4.85
CA ASP A 32 -15.89 -7.81 4.54
C ASP A 32 -15.80 -9.15 3.78
N GLY A 33 -14.58 -9.63 3.51
CA GLY A 33 -14.39 -10.94 2.90
C GLY A 33 -14.65 -11.00 1.41
N LYS A 34 -14.79 -9.89 0.74
CA LYS A 34 -15.17 -9.93 -0.67
C LYS A 34 -14.00 -10.15 -1.62
N ALA A 35 -12.82 -9.76 -1.27
CA ALA A 35 -11.69 -9.84 -2.19
C ALA A 35 -10.37 -9.74 -1.46
N HIS A 36 -9.32 -10.19 -2.13
CA HIS A 36 -7.95 -9.94 -1.69
C HIS A 36 -7.26 -9.13 -2.78
N VAL A 37 -6.30 -8.32 -2.38
CA VAL A 37 -5.47 -7.58 -3.33
C VAL A 37 -4.02 -7.77 -2.95
N ARG A 38 -3.14 -7.68 -3.94
CA ARG A 38 -1.71 -7.63 -3.70
C ARG A 38 -1.24 -6.24 -4.06
N ILE A 39 -0.53 -5.63 -3.12
CA ILE A 39 0.09 -4.33 -3.35
C ILE A 39 1.58 -4.57 -3.56
N ALA A 40 2.12 -4.01 -4.61
CA ALA A 40 3.50 -4.22 -5.01
C ALA A 40 4.03 -2.97 -5.71
N PRO A 41 5.34 -2.82 -5.77
CA PRO A 41 5.92 -1.71 -6.49
C PRO A 41 5.59 -1.76 -7.97
N CYS A 42 5.34 -0.60 -8.55
CA CYS A 42 5.22 -0.48 -9.98
C CYS A 42 5.85 0.86 -10.36
N GLY A 43 7.11 0.79 -10.80
CA GLY A 43 7.89 1.98 -11.01
C GLY A 43 8.23 2.61 -9.67
N ASP A 44 8.10 3.91 -9.56
CA ASP A 44 8.38 4.62 -8.32
C ASP A 44 7.13 4.77 -7.45
N ALA A 45 6.10 4.01 -7.73
CA ALA A 45 4.84 4.07 -7.01
C ALA A 45 4.42 2.66 -6.63
N LEU A 46 3.27 2.51 -5.99
CA LEU A 46 2.69 1.22 -5.70
C LEU A 46 1.44 1.02 -6.53
N CYS A 47 1.18 -0.21 -6.87
CA CYS A 47 -0.04 -0.64 -7.54
C CYS A 47 -0.67 -1.76 -6.75
N GLY A 48 -1.96 -1.94 -6.90
CA GLY A 48 -2.66 -3.05 -6.27
C GLY A 48 -3.56 -3.74 -7.27
N SER A 49 -3.52 -5.07 -7.26
CA SER A 49 -4.33 -5.86 -8.18
C SER A 49 -5.11 -6.90 -7.40
N ILE A 50 -6.29 -7.23 -7.88
CA ILE A 50 -7.12 -8.24 -7.24
C ILE A 50 -6.46 -9.59 -7.43
N THR A 51 -6.33 -10.35 -6.33
CA THR A 51 -5.76 -11.69 -6.38
C THR A 51 -6.79 -12.76 -6.09
N TRP A 52 -7.90 -12.40 -5.50
CA TRP A 52 -8.96 -13.37 -5.20
C TRP A 52 -10.27 -12.61 -5.03
N VAL A 53 -11.36 -13.21 -5.47
CA VAL A 53 -12.71 -12.67 -5.25
C VAL A 53 -13.58 -13.78 -4.71
N ARG A 54 -14.47 -13.42 -3.79
CA ARG A 54 -15.37 -14.40 -3.22
C ARG A 54 -16.42 -14.82 -4.24
N ASP A 55 -16.93 -13.88 -5.00
CA ASP A 55 -17.97 -14.15 -5.98
C ASP A 55 -17.41 -13.96 -7.37
N PRO A 56 -17.20 -15.04 -8.12
CA PRO A 56 -16.63 -14.91 -9.46
C PRO A 56 -17.56 -14.21 -10.43
N LYS A 57 -18.80 -13.95 -10.06
CA LYS A 57 -19.70 -13.23 -10.93
C LYS A 57 -19.64 -11.73 -10.66
N ALA A 58 -18.95 -11.31 -9.62
CA ALA A 58 -18.82 -9.89 -9.33
C ALA A 58 -18.04 -9.20 -10.45
N PRO A 59 -18.20 -7.89 -10.61
CA PRO A 59 -17.51 -7.17 -11.67
C PRO A 59 -15.99 -7.19 -11.55
N GLY A 60 -15.45 -7.20 -10.34
CA GLY A 60 -14.00 -7.23 -10.18
C GLY A 60 -13.44 -8.59 -10.51
N LYS A 61 -12.32 -8.62 -11.23
CA LYS A 61 -11.73 -9.87 -11.68
C LYS A 61 -10.31 -9.99 -11.19
N VAL A 62 -9.89 -11.22 -10.92
CA VAL A 62 -8.51 -11.50 -10.56
C VAL A 62 -7.60 -10.97 -11.66
N GLY A 63 -6.55 -10.28 -11.25
CA GLY A 63 -5.61 -9.65 -12.16
C GLY A 63 -5.93 -8.20 -12.48
N GLN A 64 -7.12 -7.73 -12.12
CA GLN A 64 -7.48 -6.36 -12.40
C GLN A 64 -6.80 -5.40 -11.44
N LYS A 65 -6.22 -4.34 -11.98
CA LYS A 65 -5.56 -3.35 -11.16
C LYS A 65 -6.62 -2.40 -10.63
N VAL A 66 -6.63 -2.24 -9.33
CA VAL A 66 -7.61 -1.37 -8.67
C VAL A 66 -6.96 -0.19 -7.94
N PHE A 67 -5.64 -0.25 -7.69
CA PHE A 67 -4.91 0.90 -7.17
C PHE A 67 -3.70 1.10 -8.07
N TYR A 68 -3.41 2.35 -8.42
CA TYR A 68 -2.23 2.60 -9.22
C TYR A 68 -1.72 3.99 -9.00
N ASP A 69 -0.46 4.16 -9.35
CA ASP A 69 0.22 5.43 -9.20
C ASP A 69 0.19 5.92 -7.76
N MET A 70 0.20 5.00 -6.80
CA MET A 70 0.14 5.32 -5.40
C MET A 70 1.51 5.75 -4.92
N LYS A 71 1.69 7.03 -4.69
CA LYS A 71 2.97 7.60 -4.29
C LYS A 71 2.96 7.90 -2.81
N SER A 72 4.07 7.56 -2.15
CA SER A 72 4.19 7.75 -0.72
C SER A 72 4.21 9.24 -0.37
N ASN A 73 3.47 9.60 0.66
CA ASN A 73 3.51 10.94 1.21
C ASN A 73 4.51 11.05 2.37
N GLY A 74 5.19 9.92 2.70
CA GLY A 74 6.22 9.95 3.73
C GLY A 74 5.74 9.76 5.14
N ASP A 75 4.46 9.58 5.36
CA ASP A 75 3.91 9.50 6.70
C ASP A 75 3.05 8.24 6.88
N GLY A 76 3.28 7.22 6.11
CA GLY A 76 2.47 6.01 6.18
C GLY A 76 1.21 6.11 5.36
N THR A 77 1.12 7.11 4.50
CA THR A 77 0.01 7.25 3.59
C THR A 77 0.51 7.36 2.16
N TRP A 78 -0.37 7.07 1.22
CA TRP A 78 -0.08 7.15 -0.20
C TRP A 78 -1.25 7.83 -0.89
N SER A 79 -0.96 8.50 -1.99
CA SER A 79 -1.98 9.15 -2.80
C SER A 79 -1.78 8.74 -4.25
N GLY A 80 -2.84 8.50 -4.94
CA GLY A 80 -2.80 8.07 -6.34
C GLY A 80 -4.19 7.90 -6.87
N LYS A 81 -4.44 6.78 -7.53
CA LYS A 81 -5.71 6.52 -8.18
C LYS A 81 -6.27 5.19 -7.77
N ALA A 82 -7.59 5.12 -7.70
CA ALA A 82 -8.31 3.90 -7.41
C ALA A 82 -9.37 3.70 -8.48
N PHE A 83 -9.56 2.44 -8.87
CA PHE A 83 -10.58 2.07 -9.82
C PHE A 83 -11.59 1.18 -9.10
N ASN A 84 -12.86 1.50 -9.21
CA ASN A 84 -13.90 0.70 -8.60
C ASN A 84 -14.59 -0.14 -9.68
N PRO A 85 -14.39 -1.46 -9.69
CA PRO A 85 -15.01 -2.30 -10.69
C PRO A 85 -16.54 -2.29 -10.63
N ASP A 86 -17.11 -2.00 -9.47
CA ASP A 86 -18.54 -2.06 -9.29
C ASP A 86 -19.26 -0.97 -10.06
N ASP A 87 -18.65 0.20 -10.20
CA ASP A 87 -19.28 1.28 -10.94
C ASP A 87 -18.47 1.67 -12.19
N GLY A 88 -17.28 1.09 -12.37
CA GLY A 88 -16.47 1.37 -13.55
C GLY A 88 -15.79 2.71 -13.54
N ASP A 89 -15.77 3.39 -12.40
CA ASP A 89 -15.21 4.73 -12.32
C ASP A 89 -13.87 4.77 -11.63
N GLU A 90 -13.10 5.80 -11.97
CA GLU A 90 -11.81 6.05 -11.35
C GLU A 90 -11.95 7.16 -10.34
N TYR A 91 -11.22 7.04 -9.24
CA TYR A 91 -11.29 7.95 -8.12
C TYR A 91 -9.90 8.39 -7.73
N THR A 92 -9.81 9.52 -7.04
CA THR A 92 -8.57 9.84 -6.36
C THR A 92 -8.41 8.83 -5.24
N GLY A 93 -7.29 8.17 -5.19
CA GLY A 93 -7.06 7.09 -4.25
C GLY A 93 -6.17 7.53 -3.10
N LYS A 94 -6.45 6.97 -1.95
CA LYS A 94 -5.59 7.14 -0.79
C LYS A 94 -5.44 5.82 -0.09
N MET A 95 -4.28 5.59 0.50
CA MET A 95 -4.05 4.45 1.37
C MET A 95 -3.46 4.94 2.66
N ILE A 96 -3.89 4.38 3.77
CA ILE A 96 -3.41 4.71 5.10
C ILE A 96 -3.05 3.41 5.78
N LEU A 97 -1.77 3.27 6.11
CA LEU A 97 -1.27 2.06 6.74
C LEU A 97 -1.21 2.24 8.25
N ASP A 98 -1.67 1.27 8.99
CA ASP A 98 -1.57 1.27 10.44
C ASP A 98 -1.28 -0.17 10.87
N GLY A 99 -0.01 -0.51 10.93
CA GLY A 99 0.41 -1.85 11.31
C GLY A 99 -0.06 -2.89 10.30
N SER A 100 -0.89 -3.80 10.76
CA SER A 100 -1.43 -4.84 9.89
C SER A 100 -2.80 -4.47 9.33
N SER A 101 -3.19 -3.23 9.47
CA SER A 101 -4.44 -2.73 8.92
C SER A 101 -4.14 -1.71 7.84
N LEU A 102 -4.97 -1.69 6.83
CA LEU A 102 -4.85 -0.71 5.75
C LEU A 102 -6.24 -0.18 5.47
N VAL A 103 -6.34 1.13 5.31
CA VAL A 103 -7.59 1.74 4.86
C VAL A 103 -7.32 2.31 3.49
N THR A 104 -8.18 2.00 2.53
CA THR A 104 -8.10 2.62 1.22
C THR A 104 -9.32 3.48 1.03
N LYS A 105 -9.15 4.60 0.35
CA LYS A 105 -10.25 5.51 0.07
C LYS A 105 -10.27 5.84 -1.39
N GLY A 106 -11.46 5.95 -1.94
CA GLY A 106 -11.67 6.51 -3.26
C GLY A 106 -12.51 7.75 -3.09
N CYS A 107 -12.00 8.88 -3.57
CA CYS A 107 -12.62 10.16 -3.31
C CYS A 107 -12.93 10.91 -4.59
N VAL A 108 -13.96 11.74 -4.55
CA VAL A 108 -14.33 12.65 -5.62
C VAL A 108 -14.49 14.05 -5.04
N LEU A 109 -14.65 15.02 -5.92
CA LEU A 109 -14.89 16.41 -5.52
C LEU A 109 -13.78 16.94 -4.61
N GLY A 110 -12.55 16.70 -5.01
CA GLY A 110 -11.42 17.24 -4.25
C GLY A 110 -11.25 16.63 -2.87
N GLY A 111 -11.78 15.45 -2.66
CA GLY A 111 -11.65 14.79 -1.37
C GLY A 111 -12.82 14.99 -0.44
N LEU A 112 -13.86 15.68 -0.91
CA LEU A 112 -15.01 15.92 -0.05
C LEU A 112 -15.86 14.68 0.14
N ILE A 113 -15.94 13.81 -0.84
CA ILE A 113 -16.76 12.60 -0.73
C ILE A 113 -15.87 11.42 -0.97
N CYS A 114 -15.76 10.55 0.01
CA CYS A 114 -14.90 9.39 -0.06
C CYS A 114 -15.66 8.13 0.37
N LYS A 115 -15.29 7.01 -0.25
CA LYS A 115 -15.70 5.70 0.22
C LYS A 115 -14.46 5.01 0.74
N SER A 116 -14.57 4.36 1.87
CA SER A 116 -13.44 3.69 2.51
C SER A 116 -13.62 2.20 2.51
N VAL A 117 -12.54 1.48 2.41
CA VAL A 117 -12.52 0.02 2.52
C VAL A 117 -11.42 -0.33 3.49
N ASP A 118 -11.70 -1.23 4.40
CA ASP A 118 -10.73 -1.70 5.38
C ASP A 118 -10.17 -3.04 4.96
N TRP A 119 -8.89 -3.21 5.18
CA TRP A 119 -8.15 -4.42 4.80
C TRP A 119 -7.30 -4.90 5.95
N THR A 120 -7.08 -6.19 6.01
CA THR A 120 -6.17 -6.81 6.96
C THR A 120 -5.07 -7.50 6.20
N ARG A 121 -3.84 -7.36 6.67
CA ARG A 121 -2.70 -7.99 6.01
C ARG A 121 -2.79 -9.49 6.19
N ILE A 122 -2.64 -10.22 5.13
CA ILE A 122 -2.60 -11.67 5.21
C ILE A 122 -1.27 -12.23 4.76
N ASN A 123 -0.42 -11.39 4.21
CA ASN A 123 0.92 -11.89 3.85
C ASN A 123 1.91 -10.74 3.60
#